data_9ff2697f179ce1f962ed29fdccc5b0c2
#
_entry.id   9ff2697f179ce1f962ed29fdccc5b0c2
#
_cell.length_a   1.000
_cell.length_b   1.000
_cell.length_c   1.000
_cell.angle_alpha   90.00
_cell.angle_beta   90.00
_cell.angle_gamma   90.00
#
_symmetry.space_group_name_H-M   'P 1'
#
loop_
_entity.id
_entity.type
_entity.pdbx_description
1 polymer ?
#
loop_
_entity_poly.entity_id
_entity_poly.type
_entity_poly.pdbx_seq_one_letter_code
_entity_poly.pdbx_strand_id
1 'polypeptide(L)'
;MPGSRRSQRQRAVSELRAQGRYGPQLRDVLPAFAGLGLAVAVAVATLAWLYRGLGFAGLLLGVVLLSAVATAGLRWHRAAVRRRGGHYTPAELQRLDDHGLATAAERMLNRDGWQVIAMPEKGRPRLYARRGGRQLDVGFRPADEPTTDEDTSASPAPTLRQVGRAGVDNLTRVVVSRGSYSRTDVLWASRQGGVHLVDGRQLYQWAGGASLDDLGLPG
;
A
#
# COMPACT_ATOMS: atom_id res chain seq x y z
N MET A 1 15.59 22.59 49.28
CA MET A 1 16.46 21.40 49.17
C MET A 1 16.71 21.12 47.70
N PRO A 2 17.96 21.12 47.20
CA PRO A 2 18.21 20.88 45.78
C PRO A 2 18.00 19.41 45.45
N GLY A 3 17.08 19.17 44.53
CA GLY A 3 16.77 17.81 44.03
C GLY A 3 18.06 17.13 43.52
N SER A 4 18.26 15.89 43.92
CA SER A 4 19.42 15.08 43.61
C SER A 4 19.68 15.07 42.09
N ARG A 5 20.95 15.16 41.68
CA ARG A 5 21.41 15.09 40.27
C ARG A 5 20.80 13.87 39.50
N ARG A 6 20.45 12.83 40.21
CA ARG A 6 19.76 11.66 39.68
C ARG A 6 18.29 11.97 39.22
N SER A 7 17.56 12.78 40.02
CA SER A 7 16.18 13.14 39.67
C SER A 7 16.10 14.11 38.50
N GLN A 8 17.08 14.98 38.36
CA GLN A 8 17.17 15.90 37.19
C GLN A 8 17.52 15.13 35.91
N ARG A 9 18.44 14.17 35.96
CA ARG A 9 18.70 13.26 34.82
C ARG A 9 17.47 12.43 34.41
N GLN A 10 16.73 11.92 35.36
CA GLN A 10 15.52 11.14 35.08
C GLN A 10 14.44 12.00 34.40
N ARG A 11 14.25 13.25 34.82
CA ARG A 11 13.31 14.18 34.18
C ARG A 11 13.75 14.55 32.75
N ALA A 12 15.03 14.88 32.54
CA ALA A 12 15.55 15.18 31.21
C ALA A 12 15.40 13.96 30.25
N VAL A 13 15.65 12.76 30.73
CA VAL A 13 15.46 11.53 29.93
C VAL A 13 13.97 11.28 29.61
N SER A 14 13.05 11.57 30.56
CA SER A 14 11.61 11.42 30.29
C SER A 14 11.09 12.46 29.31
N GLU A 15 11.58 13.70 29.35
CA GLU A 15 11.24 14.74 28.38
C GLU A 15 11.75 14.42 26.97
N LEU A 16 13.01 13.96 26.84
CA LEU A 16 13.55 13.53 25.55
C LEU A 16 12.82 12.31 24.99
N ARG A 17 12.31 11.44 25.85
CA ARG A 17 11.49 10.29 25.48
C ARG A 17 10.09 10.70 25.01
N ALA A 18 9.47 11.68 25.65
CA ALA A 18 8.19 12.25 25.25
C ALA A 18 8.28 12.98 23.88
N GLN A 19 9.45 13.52 23.56
CA GLN A 19 9.73 14.18 22.27
C GLN A 19 10.13 13.20 21.14
N GLY A 20 10.13 11.89 21.40
CA GLY A 20 10.51 10.86 20.41
C GLY A 20 11.99 10.89 19.98
N ARG A 21 12.82 11.67 20.65
CA ARG A 21 14.26 11.83 20.35
C ARG A 21 15.16 10.80 21.06
N TYR A 22 14.59 10.00 21.92
CA TYR A 22 15.31 8.89 22.56
C TYR A 22 15.23 7.68 21.63
N GLY A 23 16.37 7.13 21.25
CA GLY A 23 16.46 5.96 20.39
C GLY A 23 15.67 4.74 20.93
N PRO A 24 15.43 3.73 20.10
CA PRO A 24 14.63 2.56 20.46
C PRO A 24 15.18 1.92 21.73
N GLN A 25 14.28 1.48 22.62
CA GLN A 25 14.69 0.82 23.87
C GLN A 25 15.38 -0.50 23.53
N LEU A 26 16.39 -0.89 24.31
CA LEU A 26 17.06 -2.19 24.16
C LEU A 26 16.07 -3.36 24.12
N ARG A 27 14.95 -3.27 24.86
CA ARG A 27 13.88 -4.28 24.84
C ARG A 27 13.18 -4.40 23.48
N ASP A 28 13.04 -3.31 22.74
CA ASP A 28 12.38 -3.30 21.43
C ASP A 28 13.29 -3.85 20.35
N VAL A 29 14.61 -3.73 20.56
CA VAL A 29 15.62 -4.16 19.57
C VAL A 29 16.13 -5.57 19.88
N LEU A 30 16.05 -6.00 21.15
CA LEU A 30 16.53 -7.31 21.62
C LEU A 30 15.91 -8.49 20.86
N PRO A 31 14.60 -8.55 20.56
CA PRO A 31 14.04 -9.65 19.75
C PRO A 31 14.57 -9.68 18.32
N ALA A 32 14.89 -8.51 17.73
CA ALA A 32 15.47 -8.44 16.39
C ALA A 32 16.91 -8.97 16.38
N PHE A 33 17.73 -8.62 17.40
CA PHE A 33 19.09 -9.16 17.54
C PHE A 33 19.09 -10.65 17.90
N ALA A 34 18.17 -11.11 18.75
CA ALA A 34 18.03 -12.54 19.06
C ALA A 34 17.63 -13.33 17.81
N GLY A 35 16.70 -12.82 17.01
CA GLY A 35 16.30 -13.42 15.72
C GLY A 35 17.46 -13.48 14.73
N LEU A 36 18.26 -12.41 14.62
CA LEU A 36 19.43 -12.38 13.78
C LEU A 36 20.50 -13.38 14.25
N GLY A 37 20.77 -13.43 15.54
CA GLY A 37 21.72 -14.36 16.14
C GLY A 37 21.32 -15.82 15.90
N LEU A 38 20.03 -16.12 16.07
CA LEU A 38 19.48 -17.46 15.77
C LEU A 38 19.62 -17.80 14.27
N ALA A 39 19.30 -16.88 13.39
CA ALA A 39 19.44 -17.09 11.94
C ALA A 39 20.89 -17.38 11.53
N VAL A 40 21.87 -16.64 12.10
CA VAL A 40 23.28 -16.89 11.88
C VAL A 40 23.71 -18.25 12.43
N ALA A 41 23.27 -18.61 13.64
CA ALA A 41 23.58 -19.91 14.24
C ALA A 41 23.04 -21.07 13.38
N VAL A 42 21.82 -20.99 12.91
CA VAL A 42 21.21 -21.97 12.00
C VAL A 42 21.98 -22.06 10.69
N ALA A 43 22.36 -20.92 10.10
CA ALA A 43 23.14 -20.89 8.86
C ALA A 43 24.51 -21.59 9.04
N VAL A 44 25.23 -21.29 10.12
CA VAL A 44 26.52 -21.92 10.43
C VAL A 44 26.36 -23.42 10.68
N ALA A 45 25.34 -23.82 11.45
CA ALA A 45 25.08 -25.24 11.71
C ALA A 45 24.75 -26.02 10.41
N THR A 46 23.96 -25.42 9.53
CA THR A 46 23.61 -26.00 8.22
C THR A 46 24.86 -26.18 7.34
N LEU A 47 25.70 -25.14 7.27
CA LEU A 47 26.97 -25.23 6.51
C LEU A 47 27.91 -26.28 7.08
N ALA A 48 28.05 -26.36 8.41
CA ALA A 48 28.88 -27.36 9.06
C ALA A 48 28.38 -28.80 8.81
N TRP A 49 27.07 -28.99 8.84
CA TRP A 49 26.44 -30.27 8.53
C TRP A 49 26.63 -30.69 7.08
N LEU A 50 26.42 -29.79 6.12
CA LEU A 50 26.65 -30.01 4.71
C LEU A 50 28.13 -30.28 4.40
N TYR A 51 29.06 -29.58 5.05
CA TYR A 51 30.48 -29.82 4.92
C TYR A 51 30.89 -31.21 5.41
N ARG A 52 30.33 -31.68 6.52
CA ARG A 52 30.58 -33.01 7.07
C ARG A 52 30.05 -34.12 6.18
N GLY A 53 28.91 -33.94 5.49
CA GLY A 53 28.28 -34.95 4.65
C GLY A 53 28.83 -35.02 3.21
N LEU A 54 29.11 -33.85 2.62
CA LEU A 54 29.45 -33.70 1.20
C LEU A 54 30.83 -33.05 0.96
N GLY A 55 31.59 -32.78 2.02
CA GLY A 55 32.88 -32.12 1.92
C GLY A 55 32.79 -30.71 1.33
N PHE A 56 33.77 -30.33 0.54
CA PHE A 56 33.84 -28.99 -0.06
C PHE A 56 32.68 -28.66 -1.01
N ALA A 57 32.16 -29.67 -1.74
CA ALA A 57 31.00 -29.52 -2.59
C ALA A 57 29.74 -29.13 -1.79
N GLY A 58 29.55 -29.71 -0.59
CA GLY A 58 28.45 -29.36 0.31
C GLY A 58 28.55 -27.94 0.83
N LEU A 59 29.74 -27.44 1.09
CA LEU A 59 29.96 -26.05 1.52
C LEU A 59 29.59 -25.08 0.40
N LEU A 60 30.00 -25.31 -0.83
CA LEU A 60 29.61 -24.48 -1.98
C LEU A 60 28.09 -24.48 -2.19
N LEU A 61 27.45 -25.63 -2.16
CA LEU A 61 26.00 -25.75 -2.28
C LEU A 61 25.28 -24.96 -1.16
N GLY A 62 25.76 -25.09 0.08
CA GLY A 62 25.19 -24.35 1.25
C GLY A 62 25.32 -22.86 1.10
N VAL A 63 26.44 -22.33 0.63
CA VAL A 63 26.64 -20.90 0.38
C VAL A 63 25.70 -20.40 -0.71
N VAL A 64 25.51 -21.13 -1.80
CA VAL A 64 24.58 -20.77 -2.88
C VAL A 64 23.15 -20.74 -2.37
N LEU A 65 22.70 -21.74 -1.62
CA LEU A 65 21.37 -21.79 -1.04
C LEU A 65 21.13 -20.65 -0.05
N LEU A 66 22.07 -20.38 0.84
CA LEU A 66 21.96 -19.27 1.79
C LEU A 66 21.90 -17.92 1.09
N SER A 67 22.71 -17.73 0.04
CA SER A 67 22.68 -16.51 -0.78
C SER A 67 21.34 -16.34 -1.50
N ALA A 68 20.76 -17.41 -2.03
CA ALA A 68 19.45 -17.40 -2.68
C ALA A 68 18.34 -17.04 -1.67
N VAL A 69 18.34 -17.64 -0.49
CA VAL A 69 17.37 -17.32 0.58
C VAL A 69 17.52 -15.89 1.06
N ALA A 70 18.74 -15.41 1.30
CA ALA A 70 19.01 -14.06 1.73
C ALA A 70 18.54 -13.01 0.70
N THR A 71 18.83 -13.25 -0.59
CA THR A 71 18.39 -12.36 -1.67
C THR A 71 16.87 -12.36 -1.85
N ALA A 72 16.21 -13.50 -1.75
CA ALA A 72 14.76 -13.60 -1.79
C ALA A 72 14.11 -12.88 -0.60
N GLY A 73 14.62 -13.09 0.61
CA GLY A 73 14.16 -12.43 1.82
C GLY A 73 14.31 -10.90 1.74
N LEU A 74 15.46 -10.41 1.28
CA LEU A 74 15.70 -8.98 1.11
C LEU A 74 14.78 -8.35 0.05
N ARG A 75 14.54 -9.06 -1.07
CA ARG A 75 13.58 -8.62 -2.09
C ARG A 75 12.17 -8.53 -1.53
N TRP A 76 11.75 -9.53 -0.77
CA TRP A 76 10.42 -9.56 -0.15
C TRP A 76 10.25 -8.46 0.90
N HIS A 77 11.27 -8.27 1.74
CA HIS A 77 11.28 -7.18 2.72
C HIS A 77 11.17 -5.80 2.06
N ARG A 78 11.97 -5.55 1.02
CA ARG A 78 11.91 -4.30 0.25
C ARG A 78 10.54 -4.09 -0.40
N ALA A 79 9.93 -5.15 -0.95
CA ALA A 79 8.58 -5.09 -1.51
C ALA A 79 7.54 -4.76 -0.42
N ALA A 80 7.64 -5.38 0.76
CA ALA A 80 6.74 -5.11 1.88
C ALA A 80 6.85 -3.66 2.38
N VAL A 81 8.07 -3.13 2.48
CA VAL A 81 8.30 -1.71 2.88
C VAL A 81 7.72 -0.75 1.84
N ARG A 82 7.95 -1.00 0.53
CA ARG A 82 7.35 -0.19 -0.54
C ARG A 82 5.83 -0.19 -0.48
N ARG A 83 5.21 -1.38 -0.31
CA ARG A 83 3.75 -1.51 -0.21
C ARG A 83 3.17 -0.77 1.00
N ARG A 84 3.87 -0.78 2.13
CA ARG A 84 3.48 0.01 3.31
C ARG A 84 3.53 1.51 3.01
N GLY A 85 4.48 1.95 2.21
CA GLY A 85 4.57 3.33 1.72
C GLY A 85 3.62 3.66 0.56
N GLY A 86 2.68 2.79 0.20
CA GLY A 86 1.71 3.04 -0.88
C GLY A 86 2.31 2.99 -2.29
N HIS A 87 3.42 2.27 -2.48
CA HIS A 87 4.05 2.11 -3.79
C HIS A 87 3.89 0.66 -4.26
N TYR A 88 3.36 0.49 -5.47
CA TYR A 88 3.09 -0.82 -6.06
C TYR A 88 3.61 -0.89 -7.50
N THR A 89 4.05 -2.08 -7.90
CA THR A 89 4.35 -2.33 -9.31
C THR A 89 3.07 -2.72 -10.07
N PRO A 90 3.01 -2.52 -11.40
CA PRO A 90 1.87 -2.95 -12.21
C PRO A 90 1.54 -4.44 -12.05
N ALA A 91 2.57 -5.29 -12.00
CA ALA A 91 2.40 -6.73 -11.80
C ALA A 91 1.84 -7.09 -10.42
N GLU A 92 2.13 -6.29 -9.39
CA GLU A 92 1.56 -6.45 -8.07
C GLU A 92 0.07 -6.08 -8.07
N LEU A 93 -0.30 -4.96 -8.69
CA LEU A 93 -1.69 -4.50 -8.78
C LEU A 93 -2.58 -5.47 -9.56
N GLN A 94 -2.06 -6.08 -10.63
CA GLN A 94 -2.79 -7.07 -11.41
C GLN A 94 -3.12 -8.35 -10.63
N ARG A 95 -2.31 -8.71 -9.63
CA ARG A 95 -2.49 -9.91 -8.80
C ARG A 95 -3.39 -9.69 -7.59
N LEU A 96 -3.73 -8.44 -7.28
CA LEU A 96 -4.63 -8.14 -6.17
C LEU A 96 -6.07 -8.48 -6.57
N ASP A 97 -6.82 -9.03 -5.64
CA ASP A 97 -8.28 -9.07 -5.71
C ASP A 97 -8.87 -7.66 -5.44
N ASP A 98 -10.17 -7.52 -5.48
CA ASP A 98 -10.83 -6.22 -5.28
C ASP A 98 -10.62 -5.68 -3.85
N HIS A 99 -10.55 -6.55 -2.84
CA HIS A 99 -10.19 -6.16 -1.47
C HIS A 99 -8.74 -5.72 -1.34
N GLY A 100 -7.83 -6.44 -1.97
CA GLY A 100 -6.42 -6.08 -2.05
C GLY A 100 -6.21 -4.75 -2.76
N LEU A 101 -6.95 -4.49 -3.83
CA LEU A 101 -6.91 -3.22 -4.55
C LEU A 101 -7.42 -2.07 -3.68
N ALA A 102 -8.51 -2.27 -2.94
CA ALA A 102 -9.00 -1.27 -1.99
C ALA A 102 -7.96 -0.97 -0.89
N THR A 103 -7.35 -2.00 -0.32
CA THR A 103 -6.26 -1.82 0.66
C THR A 103 -5.04 -1.11 0.07
N ALA A 104 -4.71 -1.38 -1.20
CA ALA A 104 -3.64 -0.67 -1.90
C ALA A 104 -4.00 0.80 -2.12
N ALA A 105 -5.23 1.09 -2.56
CA ALA A 105 -5.73 2.45 -2.76
C ALA A 105 -5.78 3.23 -1.43
N GLU A 106 -6.18 2.61 -0.33
CA GLU A 106 -6.13 3.21 1.01
C GLU A 106 -4.71 3.68 1.35
N ARG A 107 -3.70 2.83 1.12
CA ARG A 107 -2.29 3.19 1.39
C ARG A 107 -1.77 4.28 0.47
N MET A 108 -2.18 4.27 -0.81
CA MET A 108 -1.84 5.34 -1.77
C MET A 108 -2.48 6.67 -1.36
N LEU A 109 -3.75 6.67 -0.97
CA LEU A 109 -4.44 7.85 -0.44
C LEU A 109 -3.78 8.39 0.83
N ASN A 110 -3.44 7.52 1.77
CA ASN A 110 -2.73 7.92 2.99
C ASN A 110 -1.35 8.52 2.68
N ARG A 111 -0.61 7.98 1.70
CA ARG A 111 0.64 8.55 1.20
C ARG A 111 0.43 9.96 0.65
N ASP A 112 -0.66 10.17 -0.08
CA ASP A 112 -1.01 11.47 -0.70
C ASP A 112 -1.60 12.46 0.33
N GLY A 113 -1.63 12.09 1.63
CA GLY A 113 -2.08 12.95 2.72
C GLY A 113 -3.59 12.96 2.97
N TRP A 114 -4.32 11.99 2.39
CA TRP A 114 -5.74 11.83 2.66
C TRP A 114 -5.96 11.02 3.94
N GLN A 115 -6.93 11.42 4.74
CA GLN A 115 -7.43 10.62 5.86
C GLN A 115 -8.51 9.68 5.33
N VAL A 116 -8.25 8.37 5.37
CA VAL A 116 -9.12 7.36 4.77
C VAL A 116 -9.92 6.64 5.85
N ILE A 117 -11.21 6.44 5.55
CA ILE A 117 -12.12 5.61 6.34
C ILE A 117 -12.63 4.52 5.40
N ALA A 118 -12.23 3.27 5.66
CA ALA A 118 -12.75 2.12 4.93
C ALA A 118 -14.18 1.81 5.45
N MET A 119 -15.15 1.80 4.54
CA MET A 119 -16.50 1.33 4.90
C MET A 119 -16.67 -0.11 4.44
N PRO A 120 -16.91 -1.03 5.38
CA PRO A 120 -17.25 -2.41 5.03
C PRO A 120 -18.68 -2.45 4.49
N GLU A 121 -18.86 -2.17 3.22
CA GLU A 121 -20.14 -2.35 2.56
C GLU A 121 -20.29 -3.81 2.11
N LYS A 122 -21.46 -4.42 2.37
CA LYS A 122 -21.74 -5.80 1.93
C LYS A 122 -21.64 -5.87 0.40
N GLY A 123 -20.54 -6.45 -0.09
CA GLY A 123 -20.37 -6.82 -1.49
C GLY A 123 -19.29 -6.08 -2.26
N ARG A 124 -19.05 -4.79 -2.04
CA ARG A 124 -18.01 -4.04 -2.77
C ARG A 124 -17.26 -3.10 -1.83
N PRO A 125 -15.92 -3.09 -1.86
CA PRO A 125 -15.15 -2.18 -1.04
C PRO A 125 -15.37 -0.74 -1.49
N ARG A 126 -15.58 0.16 -0.54
CA ARG A 126 -15.61 1.62 -0.75
C ARG A 126 -14.71 2.30 0.26
N LEU A 127 -14.05 3.36 -0.17
CA LEU A 127 -13.19 4.16 0.67
C LEU A 127 -13.69 5.60 0.67
N TYR A 128 -13.88 6.15 1.86
CA TYR A 128 -14.10 7.59 2.02
C TYR A 128 -12.80 8.24 2.48
N ALA A 129 -12.39 9.28 1.78
CA ALA A 129 -11.16 9.99 2.10
C ALA A 129 -11.44 11.49 2.26
N ARG A 130 -10.72 12.15 3.19
CA ARG A 130 -10.85 13.58 3.46
C ARG A 130 -9.49 14.23 3.53
N ARG A 131 -9.36 15.41 2.88
CA ARG A 131 -8.15 16.25 2.96
C ARG A 131 -8.54 17.71 2.75
N GLY A 132 -8.21 18.60 3.72
CA GLY A 132 -8.36 20.05 3.56
C GLY A 132 -9.78 20.52 3.16
N GLY A 133 -10.83 19.89 3.68
CA GLY A 133 -12.23 20.22 3.34
C GLY A 133 -12.78 19.52 2.09
N ARG A 134 -11.93 18.89 1.28
CA ARG A 134 -12.32 18.02 0.14
C ARG A 134 -12.67 16.62 0.65
N GLN A 135 -13.65 16.01 0.01
CA GLN A 135 -14.08 14.65 0.31
C GLN A 135 -14.06 13.80 -0.96
N LEU A 136 -13.58 12.57 -0.84
CA LEU A 136 -13.57 11.59 -1.92
C LEU A 136 -14.41 10.37 -1.53
N ASP A 137 -15.20 9.89 -2.47
CA ASP A 137 -15.84 8.57 -2.42
C ASP A 137 -15.20 7.71 -3.49
N VAL A 138 -14.38 6.75 -3.08
CA VAL A 138 -13.61 5.91 -4.00
C VAL A 138 -14.27 4.54 -4.12
N GLY A 139 -14.79 4.24 -5.31
CA GLY A 139 -15.35 2.95 -5.69
C GLY A 139 -14.43 2.19 -6.64
N PHE A 140 -14.58 0.88 -6.69
CA PHE A 140 -13.77 0.00 -7.53
C PHE A 140 -14.66 -0.71 -8.55
N ARG A 141 -14.22 -0.70 -9.83
CA ARG A 141 -14.85 -1.48 -10.89
C ARG A 141 -14.29 -2.90 -10.84
N PRO A 142 -15.14 -3.95 -10.82
CA PRO A 142 -14.71 -5.34 -10.90
C PRO A 142 -13.88 -5.61 -12.17
N ALA A 143 -12.93 -6.54 -12.08
CA ALA A 143 -12.11 -6.92 -13.23
C ALA A 143 -12.93 -7.62 -14.34
N ASP A 144 -13.98 -8.28 -13.94
CA ASP A 144 -14.82 -9.10 -14.84
C ASP A 144 -15.92 -8.31 -15.55
N GLU A 145 -16.04 -7.01 -15.30
CA GLU A 145 -17.04 -6.19 -15.99
C GLU A 145 -16.54 -5.86 -17.39
N PRO A 146 -17.17 -6.41 -18.45
CA PRO A 146 -16.69 -6.24 -19.81
C PRO A 146 -16.69 -4.76 -20.19
N THR A 147 -15.58 -4.30 -20.76
CA THR A 147 -15.52 -3.07 -21.54
C THR A 147 -16.25 -3.36 -22.85
N THR A 148 -17.55 -3.11 -22.88
CA THR A 148 -18.32 -3.28 -24.12
C THR A 148 -18.00 -2.10 -25.02
N ASP A 149 -17.03 -2.28 -25.92
CA ASP A 149 -16.74 -1.36 -27.02
C ASP A 149 -17.80 -1.42 -28.14
N GLU A 150 -18.86 -2.20 -27.93
CA GLU A 150 -19.94 -2.30 -28.91
C GLU A 150 -20.86 -1.09 -28.84
N ASP A 151 -20.94 -0.42 -29.94
CA ASP A 151 -21.68 0.82 -30.30
C ASP A 151 -23.19 0.82 -30.03
N THR A 152 -23.75 -0.10 -29.25
CA THR A 152 -25.18 -0.36 -29.27
C THR A 152 -25.98 0.18 -28.08
N SER A 153 -25.37 0.74 -27.06
CA SER A 153 -26.15 1.35 -25.96
C SER A 153 -25.45 2.59 -25.39
N ALA A 154 -26.07 3.74 -25.54
CA ALA A 154 -25.66 5.01 -24.90
C ALA A 154 -25.73 4.95 -23.35
N SER A 155 -25.54 3.81 -22.76
CA SER A 155 -25.75 3.51 -21.37
C SER A 155 -24.42 3.16 -20.69
N PRO A 156 -24.04 3.89 -19.63
CA PRO A 156 -22.80 3.62 -18.89
C PRO A 156 -22.86 2.26 -18.21
N ALA A 157 -21.69 1.70 -17.88
CA ALA A 157 -21.57 0.45 -17.16
C ALA A 157 -22.43 0.43 -15.88
N PRO A 158 -23.00 -0.73 -15.50
CA PRO A 158 -23.88 -0.85 -14.33
C PRO A 158 -23.27 -0.30 -13.04
N THR A 159 -21.98 -0.48 -12.85
CA THR A 159 -21.23 0.07 -11.72
C THR A 159 -21.27 1.60 -11.66
N LEU A 160 -21.16 2.27 -12.79
CA LEU A 160 -21.22 3.72 -12.85
C LEU A 160 -22.63 4.25 -12.56
N ARG A 161 -23.68 3.52 -12.98
CA ARG A 161 -25.08 3.90 -12.67
C ARG A 161 -25.38 3.85 -11.16
N GLN A 162 -24.81 2.87 -10.44
CA GLN A 162 -25.00 2.75 -8.99
C GLN A 162 -24.32 3.87 -8.19
N VAL A 163 -23.42 4.60 -8.84
CA VAL A 163 -22.68 5.68 -8.22
C VAL A 163 -23.56 6.89 -7.86
N GLY A 164 -24.82 6.95 -8.24
CA GLY A 164 -25.78 7.98 -7.84
C GLY A 164 -25.32 9.42 -8.16
N ARG A 165 -26.20 10.38 -8.05
CA ARG A 165 -25.91 11.79 -8.33
C ARG A 165 -24.90 12.34 -7.32
N ALA A 166 -23.72 12.75 -7.77
CA ALA A 166 -22.80 13.59 -6.99
C ALA A 166 -23.46 14.98 -6.86
N GLY A 167 -24.01 15.25 -5.73
CA GLY A 167 -24.83 16.47 -5.53
C GLY A 167 -24.68 17.11 -4.17
N VAL A 168 -23.62 16.79 -3.44
CA VAL A 168 -23.29 17.49 -2.19
C VAL A 168 -21.97 18.19 -2.41
N ASP A 169 -21.96 19.48 -2.19
CA ASP A 169 -20.81 20.36 -2.29
C ASP A 169 -19.55 19.71 -1.70
N ASN A 170 -18.46 19.69 -2.46
CA ASN A 170 -17.14 19.16 -2.12
C ASN A 170 -16.94 17.62 -2.10
N LEU A 171 -17.90 16.79 -2.52
CA LEU A 171 -17.70 15.35 -2.65
C LEU A 171 -17.35 15.00 -4.09
N THR A 172 -16.09 14.63 -4.34
CA THR A 172 -15.65 14.07 -5.63
C THR A 172 -15.71 12.55 -5.57
N ARG A 173 -16.33 11.96 -6.57
CA ARG A 173 -16.43 10.52 -6.69
C ARG A 173 -15.35 10.00 -7.63
N VAL A 174 -14.51 9.10 -7.15
CA VAL A 174 -13.43 8.48 -7.90
C VAL A 174 -13.80 7.02 -8.18
N VAL A 175 -13.83 6.63 -9.43
CA VAL A 175 -14.03 5.22 -9.81
C VAL A 175 -12.71 4.70 -10.36
N VAL A 176 -12.19 3.66 -9.72
CA VAL A 176 -10.90 3.05 -10.06
C VAL A 176 -11.14 1.76 -10.84
N SER A 177 -10.47 1.60 -11.98
CA SER A 177 -10.47 0.38 -12.78
C SER A 177 -9.06 -0.08 -13.07
N ARG A 178 -8.86 -1.40 -13.15
CA ARG A 178 -7.60 -2.00 -13.65
C ARG A 178 -7.52 -1.99 -15.19
N GLY A 179 -8.65 -1.85 -15.84
CA GLY A 179 -8.78 -1.78 -17.29
C GLY A 179 -8.95 -0.35 -17.81
N SER A 180 -9.39 -0.23 -19.06
CA SER A 180 -9.79 1.03 -19.70
C SER A 180 -11.28 1.29 -19.49
N TYR A 181 -11.68 2.55 -19.62
CA TYR A 181 -13.09 2.94 -19.69
C TYR A 181 -13.53 3.07 -21.14
N SER A 182 -14.77 2.73 -21.41
CA SER A 182 -15.38 2.96 -22.72
C SER A 182 -15.58 4.47 -22.96
N ARG A 183 -15.71 4.87 -24.23
CA ARG A 183 -16.05 6.24 -24.58
C ARG A 183 -17.36 6.70 -23.94
N THR A 184 -18.31 5.80 -23.83
CA THR A 184 -19.61 6.02 -23.18
C THR A 184 -19.46 6.33 -21.69
N ASP A 185 -18.60 5.60 -20.99
CA ASP A 185 -18.30 5.82 -19.56
C ASP A 185 -17.68 7.20 -19.34
N VAL A 186 -16.70 7.57 -20.19
CA VAL A 186 -16.03 8.87 -20.11
C VAL A 186 -17.01 10.02 -20.37
N LEU A 187 -17.85 9.90 -21.41
CA LEU A 187 -18.87 10.90 -21.72
C LEU A 187 -19.94 11.00 -20.62
N TRP A 188 -20.30 9.89 -20.01
CA TRP A 188 -21.21 9.89 -18.88
C TRP A 188 -20.61 10.61 -17.67
N ALA A 189 -19.37 10.26 -17.29
CA ALA A 189 -18.69 10.87 -16.15
C ALA A 189 -18.52 12.39 -16.35
N SER A 190 -18.17 12.84 -17.55
CA SER A 190 -18.03 14.27 -17.88
C SER A 190 -19.35 15.05 -17.75
N ARG A 191 -20.49 14.42 -18.03
CA ARG A 191 -21.84 15.03 -17.91
C ARG A 191 -22.34 15.10 -16.45
N GLN A 192 -21.93 14.14 -15.61
CA GLN A 192 -22.41 14.08 -14.21
C GLN A 192 -21.77 15.19 -13.35
N GLY A 193 -20.56 15.63 -13.69
CA GLY A 193 -19.76 16.48 -12.82
C GLY A 193 -19.38 15.78 -11.50
N GLY A 194 -18.25 16.10 -10.94
CA GLY A 194 -17.78 15.50 -9.66
C GLY A 194 -17.47 14.00 -9.71
N VAL A 195 -17.45 13.37 -10.90
CA VAL A 195 -17.02 11.99 -11.09
C VAL A 195 -15.70 11.96 -11.84
N HIS A 196 -14.70 11.34 -11.24
CA HIS A 196 -13.37 11.15 -11.82
C HIS A 196 -13.11 9.66 -12.06
N LEU A 197 -12.72 9.32 -13.30
CA LEU A 197 -12.40 7.95 -13.68
C LEU A 197 -10.89 7.76 -13.66
N VAL A 198 -10.43 6.76 -12.93
CA VAL A 198 -9.02 6.34 -12.88
C VAL A 198 -8.90 5.01 -13.61
N ASP A 199 -8.37 5.04 -14.82
CA ASP A 199 -8.12 3.84 -15.61
C ASP A 199 -6.85 3.09 -15.16
N GLY A 200 -6.58 1.92 -15.74
CA GLY A 200 -5.43 1.11 -15.40
C GLY A 200 -4.09 1.83 -15.59
N ARG A 201 -3.98 2.71 -16.61
CA ARG A 201 -2.77 3.49 -16.85
C ARG A 201 -2.55 4.54 -15.75
N GLN A 202 -3.58 5.28 -15.42
CA GLN A 202 -3.56 6.25 -14.33
C GLN A 202 -3.34 5.58 -12.97
N LEU A 203 -3.96 4.41 -12.75
CA LEU A 203 -3.75 3.60 -11.55
C LEU A 203 -2.27 3.19 -11.40
N TYR A 204 -1.60 2.82 -12.49
CA TYR A 204 -0.17 2.49 -12.45
C TYR A 204 0.72 3.71 -12.18
N GLN A 205 0.36 4.88 -12.70
CA GLN A 205 1.05 6.13 -12.40
C GLN A 205 0.88 6.51 -10.93
N TRP A 206 -0.33 6.40 -10.40
CA TRP A 206 -0.64 6.62 -8.98
C TRP A 206 0.14 5.68 -8.07
N ALA A 207 0.14 4.40 -8.38
CA ALA A 207 0.91 3.39 -7.66
C ALA A 207 2.43 3.59 -7.75
N GLY A 208 2.91 4.18 -8.83
CA GLY A 208 4.31 4.54 -9.04
C GLY A 208 4.78 5.75 -8.22
N GLY A 209 3.85 6.55 -7.69
CA GLY A 209 4.18 7.71 -6.85
C GLY A 209 3.57 9.04 -7.28
N ALA A 210 2.89 9.11 -8.42
CA ALA A 210 2.09 10.29 -8.77
C ALA A 210 0.97 10.46 -7.72
N SER A 211 0.57 11.69 -7.44
CA SER A 211 -0.59 11.94 -6.60
C SER A 211 -1.88 11.93 -7.43
N LEU A 212 -3.04 11.79 -6.78
CA LEU A 212 -4.32 11.93 -7.47
C LEU A 212 -4.51 13.33 -8.06
N ASP A 213 -3.95 14.36 -7.44
CA ASP A 213 -4.01 15.73 -7.96
C ASP A 213 -3.21 15.85 -9.27
N ASP A 214 -2.07 15.16 -9.40
CA ASP A 214 -1.27 15.11 -10.65
C ASP A 214 -2.00 14.36 -11.78
N LEU A 215 -2.93 13.47 -11.43
CA LEU A 215 -3.75 12.71 -12.37
C LEU A 215 -5.02 13.47 -12.81
N GLY A 216 -5.15 14.74 -12.44
CA GLY A 216 -6.24 15.61 -12.88
C GLY A 216 -7.49 15.53 -11.99
N LEU A 217 -7.35 15.14 -10.74
CA LEU A 217 -8.45 15.27 -9.79
C LEU A 217 -8.83 16.76 -9.67
N PRO A 218 -10.08 17.16 -9.93
CA PRO A 218 -10.48 18.56 -9.86
C PRO A 218 -10.21 19.11 -8.46
N GLY A 219 -9.53 20.26 -8.42
CA GLY A 219 -9.15 20.99 -7.20
C GLY A 219 -10.34 21.58 -6.44
#